data_0a596aca0506e5347356d713a5570945
#
_entry.id   0a596aca0506e5347356d713a5570945
#
_cell.length_a   1.000
_cell.length_b   1.000
_cell.length_c   1.000
_cell.angle_alpha   90.00
_cell.angle_beta   90.00
_cell.angle_gamma   90.00
#
_symmetry.space_group_name_H-M   'P 1'
#
loop_
_entity.id
_entity.type
_entity.pdbx_description
1 polymer ?
#
loop_
_entity_poly.entity_id
_entity_poly.type
_entity_poly.pdbx_seq_one_letter_code
_entity_poly.pdbx_strand_id
1 'polypeptide(L)'
;FLAHERIMAGIDLSFTEFGDSIRSTPYGKIWADGADALENEETFIDLERGMEDFLMRYLREAKYITFGPEPVFAYTLGRKQELGLLRILGVGKLNRMPPDMIKRRMSETYV
;
A
#
# COMPACT_ATOMS: atom_id res chain seq x y z
N PHE A 1 14.72 1.09 -1.10
CA PHE A 1 14.25 0.19 -2.16
C PHE A 1 14.81 -1.22 -1.92
N LEU A 2 14.09 -2.26 -2.36
CA LEU A 2 14.59 -3.63 -2.37
C LEU A 2 15.48 -3.85 -3.61
N ALA A 3 16.62 -4.53 -3.42
CA ALA A 3 17.46 -4.93 -4.54
C ALA A 3 16.73 -5.97 -5.41
N HIS A 4 16.94 -5.92 -6.72
CA HIS A 4 16.30 -6.82 -7.67
C HIS A 4 16.56 -8.31 -7.33
N GLU A 5 17.79 -8.64 -6.95
CA GLU A 5 18.20 -10.01 -6.58
C GLU A 5 17.39 -10.53 -5.37
N ARG A 6 17.07 -9.65 -4.41
CA ARG A 6 16.25 -10.03 -3.24
C ARG A 6 14.81 -10.31 -3.61
N ILE A 7 14.27 -9.54 -4.54
CA ILE A 7 12.90 -9.79 -5.05
C ILE A 7 12.87 -11.11 -5.81
N MET A 8 13.86 -11.36 -6.66
CA MET A 8 13.96 -12.61 -7.44
C MET A 8 14.13 -13.85 -6.54
N ALA A 9 14.96 -13.75 -5.51
CA ALA A 9 15.12 -14.82 -4.52
C ALA A 9 13.81 -15.12 -3.75
N GLY A 10 12.93 -14.13 -3.63
CA GLY A 10 11.62 -14.28 -3.00
C GLY A 10 10.63 -15.17 -3.76
N ILE A 11 10.85 -15.42 -5.05
CA ILE A 11 9.97 -16.26 -5.87
C ILE A 11 9.90 -17.69 -5.34
N ASP A 12 11.03 -18.23 -4.83
CA ASP A 12 11.14 -19.60 -4.33
C ASP A 12 10.80 -19.72 -2.85
N LEU A 13 10.55 -18.61 -2.15
CA LEU A 13 10.23 -18.56 -0.73
C LEU A 13 8.71 -18.58 -0.52
N SER A 14 8.29 -19.12 0.63
CA SER A 14 6.92 -18.94 1.10
C SER A 14 6.66 -17.48 1.46
N PHE A 15 5.39 -17.10 1.61
CA PHE A 15 5.00 -15.73 1.95
C PHE A 15 5.64 -15.24 3.27
N THR A 16 5.69 -16.12 4.28
CA THR A 16 6.27 -15.81 5.58
C THR A 16 7.79 -15.72 5.53
N GLU A 17 8.45 -16.66 4.84
CA GLU A 17 9.92 -16.67 4.68
C GLU A 17 10.40 -15.44 3.91
N PHE A 18 9.67 -15.02 2.89
CA PHE A 18 9.97 -13.77 2.18
C PHE A 18 9.85 -12.56 3.13
N GLY A 19 8.80 -12.51 3.95
CA GLY A 19 8.61 -11.48 4.97
C GLY A 19 9.78 -11.37 5.93
N ASP A 20 10.30 -12.50 6.41
CA ASP A 20 11.49 -12.55 7.27
C ASP A 20 12.73 -12.01 6.56
N SER A 21 12.90 -12.31 5.27
CA SER A 21 14.03 -11.82 4.47
C SER A 21 14.06 -10.31 4.31
N ILE A 22 12.91 -9.66 4.34
CA ILE A 22 12.75 -8.19 4.18
C ILE A 22 12.45 -7.46 5.49
N ARG A 23 12.46 -8.15 6.63
CA ARG A 23 12.10 -7.60 7.96
C ARG A 23 12.84 -6.32 8.32
N SER A 24 14.11 -6.20 7.94
CA SER A 24 14.95 -5.01 8.19
C SER A 24 14.68 -3.83 7.24
N THR A 25 13.77 -3.97 6.30
CA THR A 25 13.41 -2.93 5.34
C THR A 25 12.14 -2.20 5.77
N PRO A 26 11.84 -1.02 5.18
CA PRO A 26 10.59 -0.31 5.45
C PRO A 26 9.32 -1.13 5.13
N TYR A 27 9.44 -2.16 4.31
CA TYR A 27 8.33 -3.04 3.92
C TYR A 27 8.09 -4.18 4.92
N GLY A 28 9.06 -4.49 5.80
CA GLY A 28 9.00 -5.64 6.69
C GLY A 28 7.76 -5.64 7.59
N LYS A 29 7.44 -4.49 8.21
CA LYS A 29 6.23 -4.36 9.04
C LYS A 29 4.95 -4.52 8.22
N ILE A 30 4.88 -3.88 7.06
CA ILE A 30 3.71 -3.94 6.17
C ILE A 30 3.45 -5.39 5.74
N TRP A 31 4.52 -6.12 5.45
CA TRP A 31 4.44 -7.52 5.05
C TRP A 31 3.99 -8.41 6.21
N ALA A 32 4.51 -8.18 7.43
CA ALA A 32 4.11 -8.93 8.62
C ALA A 32 2.61 -8.73 8.93
N ASP A 33 2.14 -7.47 8.94
CA ASP A 33 0.73 -7.15 9.16
C ASP A 33 -0.16 -7.80 8.07
N GLY A 34 0.33 -7.85 6.82
CA GLY A 34 -0.35 -8.53 5.71
C GLY A 34 -0.35 -10.06 5.83
N ALA A 35 0.71 -10.65 6.37
CA ALA A 35 0.80 -12.09 6.62
C ALA A 35 -0.20 -12.53 7.69
N ASP A 36 -0.30 -11.78 8.77
CA ASP A 36 -1.29 -12.04 9.84
C ASP A 36 -2.73 -11.99 9.30
N ALA A 37 -3.04 -11.02 8.45
CA ALA A 37 -4.35 -10.91 7.83
C ALA A 37 -4.63 -12.07 6.84
N LEU A 38 -3.60 -12.52 6.12
CA LEU A 38 -3.72 -13.65 5.20
C LEU A 38 -3.98 -14.96 5.94
N GLU A 39 -3.27 -15.20 7.06
CA GLU A 39 -3.44 -16.42 7.86
C GLU A 39 -4.79 -16.49 8.57
N ASN A 40 -5.26 -15.36 9.11
CA ASN A 40 -6.47 -15.32 9.93
C ASN A 40 -7.76 -15.08 9.14
N GLU A 41 -7.68 -14.35 8.03
CA GLU A 41 -8.85 -13.86 7.32
C GLU A 41 -8.82 -14.16 5.81
N GLU A 42 -7.77 -14.83 5.31
CA GLU A 42 -7.58 -15.16 3.89
C GLU A 42 -7.68 -13.93 2.97
N THR A 43 -7.17 -12.77 3.41
CA THR A 43 -7.28 -11.51 2.68
C THR A 43 -5.96 -10.77 2.54
N PHE A 44 -5.75 -10.11 1.39
CA PHE A 44 -4.61 -9.23 1.13
C PHE A 44 -4.93 -7.73 1.35
N ILE A 45 -6.13 -7.40 1.83
CA ILE A 45 -6.57 -6.00 1.95
C ILE A 45 -5.61 -5.17 2.81
N ASP A 46 -5.13 -5.71 3.93
CA ASP A 46 -4.24 -4.98 4.83
C ASP A 46 -2.85 -4.81 4.24
N LEU A 47 -2.34 -5.79 3.48
CA LEU A 47 -1.09 -5.67 2.73
C LEU A 47 -1.20 -4.58 1.64
N GLU A 48 -2.25 -4.64 0.82
CA GLU A 48 -2.49 -3.67 -0.25
C GLU A 48 -2.60 -2.26 0.31
N ARG A 49 -3.42 -2.06 1.35
CA ARG A 49 -3.56 -0.76 2.02
C ARG A 49 -2.25 -0.28 2.62
N GLY A 50 -1.50 -1.14 3.29
CA GLY A 50 -0.21 -0.80 3.89
C GLY A 50 0.81 -0.34 2.86
N MET A 51 0.84 -0.97 1.67
CA MET A 51 1.71 -0.55 0.56
C MET A 51 1.27 0.80 -0.03
N GLU A 52 -0.03 1.03 -0.19
CA GLU A 52 -0.56 2.31 -0.64
C GLU A 52 -0.26 3.44 0.35
N ASP A 53 -0.46 3.22 1.66
CA ASP A 53 -0.17 4.17 2.73
C ASP A 53 1.33 4.52 2.75
N PHE A 54 2.20 3.52 2.57
CA PHE A 54 3.64 3.74 2.47
C PHE A 54 3.99 4.62 1.28
N LEU A 55 3.42 4.32 0.11
CA LEU A 55 3.64 5.11 -1.10
C LEU A 55 3.15 6.55 -0.92
N MET A 56 1.96 6.76 -0.35
CA MET A 56 1.43 8.11 -0.12
C MET A 56 2.30 8.90 0.86
N ARG A 57 2.79 8.28 1.92
CA ARG A 57 3.71 8.94 2.86
C ARG A 57 5.01 9.37 2.17
N TYR A 58 5.60 8.50 1.36
CA TYR A 58 6.78 8.81 0.57
C TYR A 58 6.54 9.96 -0.42
N LEU A 59 5.41 9.94 -1.13
CA LEU A 59 5.07 10.99 -2.09
C LEU A 59 4.80 12.35 -1.42
N ARG A 60 4.32 12.36 -0.18
CA ARG A 60 4.12 13.62 0.58
C ARG A 60 5.42 14.37 0.82
N GLU A 61 6.55 13.68 0.90
CA GLU A 61 7.86 14.31 1.06
C GLU A 61 8.22 15.22 -0.13
N ALA A 62 7.69 14.92 -1.32
CA ALA A 62 7.90 15.75 -2.50
C ALA A 62 7.29 17.16 -2.39
N LYS A 63 6.37 17.40 -1.45
CA LYS A 63 5.81 18.75 -1.17
C LYS A 63 6.87 19.75 -0.71
N TYR A 64 7.97 19.27 -0.15
CA TYR A 64 9.07 20.10 0.35
C TYR A 64 10.16 20.36 -0.70
N ILE A 65 10.02 19.80 -1.89
CA ILE A 65 10.94 20.03 -3.02
C ILE A 65 10.45 21.23 -3.80
N THR A 66 11.27 22.29 -3.86
CA THR A 66 10.88 23.57 -4.48
C THR A 66 10.99 23.54 -6.01
N PHE A 67 11.97 22.80 -6.54
CA PHE A 67 12.25 22.74 -7.98
C PHE A 67 12.40 21.29 -8.42
N GLY A 68 11.93 20.98 -9.63
CA GLY A 68 12.06 19.65 -10.21
C GLY A 68 10.70 19.05 -10.62
N PRO A 69 10.68 17.91 -11.27
CA PRO A 69 9.46 17.21 -11.69
C PRO A 69 8.78 16.46 -10.53
N GLU A 70 9.47 16.23 -9.40
CA GLU A 70 9.02 15.40 -8.29
C GLU A 70 7.67 15.85 -7.71
N PRO A 71 7.44 17.16 -7.41
CA PRO A 71 6.14 17.60 -6.88
C PRO A 71 4.99 17.35 -7.84
N VAL A 72 5.22 17.54 -9.15
CA VAL A 72 4.20 17.32 -10.18
C VAL A 72 3.85 15.83 -10.28
N PHE A 73 4.88 14.98 -10.24
CA PHE A 73 4.71 13.53 -10.26
C PHE A 73 3.97 13.05 -9.03
N ALA A 74 4.38 13.49 -7.85
CA ALA A 74 3.75 13.13 -6.58
C ALA A 74 2.29 13.59 -6.52
N TYR A 75 1.98 14.80 -6.98
CA TYR A 75 0.62 15.30 -7.09
C TYR A 75 -0.23 14.43 -8.02
N THR A 76 0.31 14.06 -9.19
CA THR A 76 -0.42 13.24 -10.17
C THR A 76 -0.74 11.85 -9.60
N LEU A 77 0.22 11.23 -8.92
CA LEU A 77 0.00 9.93 -8.27
C LEU A 77 -0.98 10.04 -7.10
N GLY A 78 -0.90 11.13 -6.32
CA GLY A 78 -1.87 11.42 -5.27
C GLY A 78 -3.29 11.57 -5.79
N ARG A 79 -3.48 12.27 -6.91
CA ARG A 79 -4.80 12.38 -7.57
C ARG A 79 -5.31 11.05 -8.10
N LYS A 80 -4.41 10.21 -8.65
CA LYS A 80 -4.77 8.85 -9.07
C LYS A 80 -5.26 8.02 -7.88
N GLN A 81 -4.59 8.10 -6.74
CA GLN A 81 -4.99 7.42 -5.52
C GLN A 81 -6.36 7.88 -5.03
N GLU A 82 -6.59 9.19 -4.97
CA GLU A 82 -7.88 9.77 -4.56
C GLU A 82 -9.04 9.24 -5.43
N LEU A 83 -8.85 9.18 -6.74
CA LEU A 83 -9.85 8.60 -7.66
C LEU A 83 -10.08 7.11 -7.38
N GLY A 84 -9.03 6.37 -7.03
CA GLY A 84 -9.13 4.97 -6.60
C GLY A 84 -10.01 4.82 -5.35
N LEU A 85 -9.79 5.65 -4.34
CA LEU A 85 -10.58 5.66 -3.10
C LEU A 85 -12.04 6.03 -3.35
N LEU A 86 -12.31 7.02 -4.20
CA LEU A 86 -13.67 7.37 -4.61
C LEU A 86 -14.37 6.20 -5.32
N ARG A 87 -13.63 5.47 -6.15
CA ARG A 87 -14.15 4.26 -6.79
C ARG A 87 -14.49 3.17 -5.77
N ILE A 88 -13.59 2.90 -4.80
CA ILE A 88 -13.83 1.93 -3.72
C ILE A 88 -15.10 2.31 -2.95
N LEU A 89 -15.23 3.58 -2.58
CA LEU A 89 -16.41 4.10 -1.89
C LEU A 89 -17.69 3.93 -2.72
N GLY A 90 -17.65 4.34 -4.00
CA GLY A 90 -18.81 4.27 -4.89
C GLY A 90 -19.26 2.84 -5.15
N VAL A 91 -18.33 1.95 -5.48
CA VAL A 91 -18.62 0.52 -5.71
C VAL A 91 -19.09 -0.16 -4.43
N GLY A 92 -18.45 0.15 -3.29
CA GLY A 92 -18.86 -0.40 -2.00
C GLY A 92 -20.30 -0.02 -1.62
N LYS A 93 -20.67 1.25 -1.80
CA LYS A 93 -22.05 1.71 -1.56
C LYS A 93 -23.05 1.09 -2.53
N LEU A 94 -22.72 1.01 -3.81
CA LEU A 94 -23.58 0.40 -4.84
C LEU A 94 -23.86 -1.07 -4.52
N ASN A 95 -22.86 -1.80 -4.03
CA ASN A 95 -23.00 -3.21 -3.64
C ASN A 95 -23.49 -3.41 -2.20
N ARG A 96 -23.89 -2.35 -1.51
CA ARG A 96 -24.38 -2.39 -0.12
C ARG A 96 -23.40 -3.05 0.84
N MET A 97 -22.10 -2.87 0.61
CA MET A 97 -21.09 -3.40 1.52
C MET A 97 -21.18 -2.73 2.91
N PRO A 98 -20.94 -3.47 4.00
CA PRO A 98 -20.87 -2.89 5.34
C PRO A 98 -19.86 -1.74 5.39
N PRO A 99 -20.16 -0.63 6.08
CA PRO A 99 -19.26 0.53 6.17
C PRO A 99 -17.85 0.19 6.66
N ASP A 100 -17.73 -0.76 7.58
CA ASP A 100 -16.44 -1.17 8.14
C ASP A 100 -15.56 -1.88 7.11
N MET A 101 -16.17 -2.67 6.22
CA MET A 101 -15.46 -3.29 5.10
C MET A 101 -14.95 -2.25 4.10
N ILE A 102 -15.74 -1.20 3.84
CA ILE A 102 -15.30 -0.09 2.99
C ILE A 102 -14.15 0.67 3.66
N LYS A 103 -14.29 1.02 4.95
CA LYS A 103 -13.25 1.72 5.72
C LYS A 103 -11.94 0.95 5.74
N ARG A 104 -11.98 -0.39 5.90
CA ARG A 104 -10.80 -1.23 5.93
C ARG A 104 -9.97 -1.13 4.64
N ARG A 105 -10.62 -0.89 3.50
CA ARG A 105 -9.98 -0.71 2.18
C ARG A 105 -9.48 0.70 1.90
N MET A 106 -9.86 1.67 2.75
CA MET A 106 -9.46 3.07 2.55
C MET A 106 -8.02 3.27 3.02
N SER A 107 -7.14 3.60 2.09
CA SER A 107 -5.77 4.01 2.35
C SER A 107 -5.66 5.52 2.59
N GLU A 108 -4.48 5.98 2.98
CA GLU A 108 -4.18 7.40 3.17
C GLU A 108 -4.28 8.19 1.85
N THR A 109 -4.64 9.47 1.98
CA THR A 109 -4.63 10.42 0.85
C THR A 109 -3.31 11.19 0.79
N TYR A 110 -3.04 11.83 -0.35
CA TYR A 110 -1.86 12.68 -0.53
C TYR A 110 -1.90 13.96 0.32
N VAL A 111 -3.08 14.42 0.72
CA VAL A 111 -3.26 15.67 1.49
C VAL A 111 -3.38 15.38 2.97
#